data_6da4764f4c7c8e7689cbd54eb98baf99
#
_entry.id   6da4764f4c7c8e7689cbd54eb98baf99
#
_cell.length_a   1.000
_cell.length_b   1.000
_cell.length_c   1.000
_cell.angle_alpha   90.00
_cell.angle_beta   90.00
_cell.angle_gamma   90.00
#
_symmetry.space_group_name_H-M   'P 1'
#
loop_
_entity.id
_entity.type
_entity.pdbx_description
1 polymer ?
#
loop_
_entity_poly.entity_id
_entity_poly.type
_entity_poly.pdbx_seq_one_letter_code
_entity_poly.pdbx_strand_id
1 'polypeptide(L)'
;MWVKQKTDAFTIVELLIVIVIIAILAAVAVVGYSGIQQRARASAATSALTQVAKKMGIWQVDNPGASPTSLATVGVANSDTVSYQYSQTNAGAGYCITATSGAVSYYVSSAQTTPTSGGCAGHSANGIDTITNVVANPSFELGTAGWSSGPGSTVVRIASGGIQGTSKMALTRISAYDPYALYTMGGAIPSATYTFSFWAWSDTPVVVNSPVFLQESGGGYRTITSQTFTTTTTPTLHTLTGTTPSDVVTNLRIVLRTGSSVNDKVYYDGIMVTQGISAYGDGDISGWVWNGTPHDSTSKGRPL
;
A
#
# COMPACT_ATOMS: atom_id res chain seq x y z
N MET A 1 -70.21 -41.66 -1.43
CA MET A 1 -69.99 -41.23 -0.02
C MET A 1 -68.61 -40.51 0.03
N TRP A 2 -68.63 -39.18 0.06
CA TRP A 2 -67.37 -38.38 0.08
C TRP A 2 -66.95 -38.22 1.53
N VAL A 3 -65.79 -38.74 1.85
CA VAL A 3 -65.15 -38.52 3.18
C VAL A 3 -64.50 -37.14 3.16
N LYS A 4 -65.06 -36.25 3.96
CA LYS A 4 -64.52 -34.88 4.20
C LYS A 4 -63.28 -35.05 5.05
N GLN A 5 -62.08 -34.91 4.45
CA GLN A 5 -60.81 -34.78 5.22
C GLN A 5 -60.85 -33.51 6.05
N LYS A 6 -60.72 -33.64 7.36
CA LYS A 6 -60.50 -32.51 8.27
C LYS A 6 -59.05 -32.02 8.01
N THR A 7 -58.92 -30.85 7.51
CA THR A 7 -57.63 -30.14 7.52
C THR A 7 -57.49 -29.47 8.89
N ASP A 8 -56.62 -30.02 9.74
CA ASP A 8 -56.26 -29.37 10.98
C ASP A 8 -55.48 -28.09 10.64
N ALA A 9 -56.00 -26.93 11.07
CA ALA A 9 -55.34 -25.65 10.88
C ALA A 9 -54.27 -25.44 11.96
N PHE A 10 -53.09 -25.03 11.57
CA PHE A 10 -51.99 -24.72 12.51
C PHE A 10 -52.39 -23.56 13.42
N THR A 11 -52.10 -23.68 14.70
CA THR A 11 -52.28 -22.59 15.65
C THR A 11 -51.14 -21.59 15.57
N ILE A 12 -51.43 -20.32 15.89
CA ILE A 12 -50.40 -19.25 15.94
C ILE A 12 -49.29 -19.61 16.94
N VAL A 13 -49.65 -20.31 18.02
CA VAL A 13 -48.73 -20.73 19.07
C VAL A 13 -47.74 -21.79 18.57
N GLU A 14 -48.19 -22.77 17.80
CA GLU A 14 -47.30 -23.79 17.17
C GLU A 14 -46.31 -23.16 16.21
N LEU A 15 -46.77 -22.18 15.39
CA LEU A 15 -45.87 -21.44 14.50
C LEU A 15 -44.83 -20.64 15.29
N LEU A 16 -45.23 -19.98 16.37
CA LEU A 16 -44.38 -19.15 17.20
C LEU A 16 -43.29 -19.97 17.91
N ILE A 17 -43.61 -21.14 18.44
CA ILE A 17 -42.66 -22.05 19.07
C ILE A 17 -41.63 -22.51 18.03
N VAL A 18 -42.00 -22.86 16.81
CA VAL A 18 -41.11 -23.32 15.77
C VAL A 18 -40.12 -22.23 15.38
N ILE A 19 -40.56 -20.98 15.15
CA ILE A 19 -39.65 -19.89 14.79
C ILE A 19 -38.69 -19.55 15.92
N VAL A 20 -39.11 -19.60 17.20
CA VAL A 20 -38.20 -19.40 18.36
C VAL A 20 -37.12 -20.46 18.43
N ILE A 21 -37.49 -21.75 18.25
CA ILE A 21 -36.54 -22.85 18.27
C ILE A 21 -35.54 -22.69 17.12
N ILE A 22 -36.01 -22.39 15.91
CA ILE A 22 -35.12 -22.16 14.74
C ILE A 22 -34.17 -20.98 15.00
N ALA A 23 -34.65 -19.88 15.59
CA ALA A 23 -33.82 -18.72 15.90
C ALA A 23 -32.72 -19.05 16.92
N ILE A 24 -33.01 -19.83 17.96
CA ILE A 24 -32.03 -20.28 18.96
C ILE A 24 -30.99 -21.22 18.31
N LEU A 25 -31.44 -22.19 17.50
CA LEU A 25 -30.54 -23.11 16.80
C LEU A 25 -29.63 -22.39 15.81
N ALA A 26 -30.17 -21.44 15.06
CA ALA A 26 -29.41 -20.62 14.13
C ALA A 26 -28.34 -19.76 14.86
N ALA A 27 -28.69 -19.16 15.99
CA ALA A 27 -27.75 -18.36 16.78
C ALA A 27 -26.57 -19.20 17.30
N VAL A 28 -26.80 -20.40 17.81
CA VAL A 28 -25.76 -21.33 18.29
C VAL A 28 -24.90 -21.84 17.13
N ALA A 29 -25.51 -22.15 15.99
CA ALA A 29 -24.79 -22.61 14.79
C ALA A 29 -23.83 -21.55 14.24
N VAL A 30 -24.23 -20.27 14.18
CA VAL A 30 -23.40 -19.17 13.69
C VAL A 30 -22.16 -18.98 14.57
N VAL A 31 -22.30 -19.00 15.89
CA VAL A 31 -21.18 -18.85 16.82
C VAL A 31 -20.19 -20.02 16.71
N GLY A 32 -20.68 -21.24 16.62
CA GLY A 32 -19.82 -22.43 16.44
C GLY A 32 -19.06 -22.42 15.10
N TYR A 33 -19.72 -21.99 14.03
CA TYR A 33 -19.12 -21.95 12.69
C TYR A 33 -18.01 -20.91 12.58
N SER A 34 -18.15 -19.73 13.19
CA SER A 34 -17.11 -18.69 13.17
C SER A 34 -15.81 -19.14 13.82
N GLY A 35 -15.87 -19.89 14.90
CA GLY A 35 -14.67 -20.44 15.58
C GLY A 35 -13.93 -21.50 14.74
N ILE A 36 -14.67 -22.35 14.01
CA ILE A 36 -14.08 -23.33 13.12
C ILE A 36 -13.39 -22.63 11.93
N GLN A 37 -14.01 -21.62 11.34
CA GLN A 37 -13.41 -20.83 10.26
C GLN A 37 -12.11 -20.14 10.68
N GLN A 38 -12.06 -19.53 11.87
CA GLN A 38 -10.84 -18.91 12.36
C GLN A 38 -9.70 -19.91 12.53
N ARG A 39 -9.97 -21.10 13.06
CA ARG A 39 -8.96 -22.18 13.19
C ARG A 39 -8.47 -22.67 11.84
N ALA A 40 -9.36 -22.85 10.87
CA ALA A 40 -9.00 -23.24 9.51
C ALA A 40 -8.10 -22.19 8.84
N ARG A 41 -8.42 -20.89 8.98
CA ARG A 41 -7.60 -19.79 8.48
C ARG A 41 -6.23 -19.71 9.15
N ALA A 42 -6.17 -19.89 10.47
CA ALA A 42 -4.91 -19.93 11.21
C ALA A 42 -4.03 -21.11 10.73
N SER A 43 -4.62 -22.28 10.53
CA SER A 43 -3.92 -23.45 10.01
C SER A 43 -3.41 -23.24 8.58
N ALA A 44 -4.20 -22.61 7.72
CA ALA A 44 -3.80 -22.27 6.36
C ALA A 44 -2.60 -21.31 6.35
N ALA A 45 -2.66 -20.22 7.12
CA ALA A 45 -1.58 -19.24 7.21
C ALA A 45 -0.28 -19.84 7.79
N THR A 46 -0.36 -20.61 8.87
CA THR A 46 0.83 -21.23 9.51
C THR A 46 1.46 -22.31 8.63
N SER A 47 0.67 -23.14 7.98
CA SER A 47 1.17 -24.15 7.04
C SER A 47 1.85 -23.49 5.83
N ALA A 48 1.26 -22.46 5.29
CA ALA A 48 1.81 -21.69 4.18
C ALA A 48 3.17 -21.05 4.57
N LEU A 49 3.27 -20.40 5.72
CA LEU A 49 4.52 -19.82 6.22
C LEU A 49 5.61 -20.85 6.47
N THR A 50 5.25 -22.04 6.98
CA THR A 50 6.21 -23.12 7.17
C THR A 50 6.82 -23.56 5.84
N GLN A 51 6.03 -23.60 4.77
CA GLN A 51 6.53 -23.93 3.42
C GLN A 51 7.41 -22.80 2.88
N VAL A 52 7.00 -21.56 3.06
CA VAL A 52 7.79 -20.39 2.62
C VAL A 52 9.12 -20.32 3.37
N ALA A 53 9.13 -20.51 4.68
CA ALA A 53 10.36 -20.53 5.49
C ALA A 53 11.35 -21.61 5.01
N LYS A 54 10.87 -22.79 4.62
CA LYS A 54 11.71 -23.83 4.02
C LYS A 54 12.31 -23.40 2.68
N LYS A 55 11.50 -22.80 1.79
CA LYS A 55 12.00 -22.28 0.49
C LYS A 55 13.02 -21.17 0.68
N MET A 56 12.80 -20.26 1.65
CA MET A 56 13.76 -19.23 2.02
C MET A 56 15.08 -19.83 2.50
N GLY A 57 15.02 -20.84 3.37
CA GLY A 57 16.21 -21.55 3.84
C GLY A 57 17.00 -22.22 2.73
N ILE A 58 16.31 -22.87 1.77
CA ILE A 58 16.96 -23.47 0.58
C ILE A 58 17.65 -22.38 -0.25
N TRP A 59 16.97 -21.28 -0.53
CA TRP A 59 17.53 -20.17 -1.31
C TRP A 59 18.77 -19.55 -0.64
N GLN A 60 18.76 -19.41 0.69
CA GLN A 60 19.88 -18.86 1.46
C GLN A 60 21.12 -19.76 1.48
N VAL A 61 20.97 -21.08 1.25
CA VAL A 61 22.12 -21.99 1.09
C VAL A 61 22.93 -21.61 -0.15
N ASP A 62 22.23 -21.27 -1.25
CA ASP A 62 22.85 -20.87 -2.50
C ASP A 62 23.29 -19.40 -2.51
N ASN A 63 22.73 -18.58 -1.59
CA ASN A 63 22.97 -17.13 -1.49
C ASN A 63 23.28 -16.73 -0.02
N PRO A 64 24.45 -17.10 0.52
CA PRO A 64 24.78 -16.86 1.93
C PRO A 64 24.77 -15.35 2.28
N GLY A 65 24.10 -15.00 3.37
CA GLY A 65 24.04 -13.62 3.88
C GLY A 65 23.11 -12.68 3.10
N ALA A 66 22.33 -13.20 2.17
CA ALA A 66 21.35 -12.42 1.40
C ALA A 66 19.92 -12.94 1.58
N SER A 67 18.95 -12.12 1.23
CA SER A 67 17.55 -12.50 1.09
C SER A 67 17.04 -12.15 -0.30
N PRO A 68 16.13 -12.94 -0.91
CA PRO A 68 15.63 -12.68 -2.25
C PRO A 68 14.96 -11.30 -2.33
N THR A 69 14.96 -10.68 -3.49
CA THR A 69 14.31 -9.37 -3.70
C THR A 69 12.79 -9.45 -3.67
N SER A 70 12.22 -10.64 -3.91
CA SER A 70 10.77 -10.90 -3.85
C SER A 70 10.49 -12.37 -3.55
N LEU A 71 9.27 -12.67 -3.10
CA LEU A 71 8.82 -14.05 -2.90
C LEU A 71 8.68 -14.84 -4.21
N ALA A 72 8.46 -14.16 -5.33
CA ALA A 72 8.41 -14.79 -6.65
C ALA A 72 9.75 -15.47 -7.00
N THR A 73 10.88 -14.93 -6.56
CA THR A 73 12.23 -15.53 -6.75
C THR A 73 12.34 -16.92 -6.14
N VAL A 74 11.61 -17.19 -5.07
CA VAL A 74 11.56 -18.52 -4.42
C VAL A 74 10.29 -19.31 -4.79
N GLY A 75 9.59 -18.90 -5.85
CA GLY A 75 8.40 -19.58 -6.34
C GLY A 75 7.24 -19.57 -5.34
N VAL A 76 7.02 -18.43 -4.68
CA VAL A 76 5.88 -18.20 -3.78
C VAL A 76 5.03 -17.08 -4.36
N ALA A 77 3.73 -17.36 -4.46
CA ALA A 77 2.72 -16.43 -4.93
C ALA A 77 1.50 -16.45 -4.01
N ASN A 78 0.71 -15.40 -4.05
CA ASN A 78 -0.58 -15.35 -3.37
C ASN A 78 -1.53 -16.41 -3.93
N SER A 79 -2.41 -16.92 -3.08
CA SER A 79 -3.49 -17.83 -3.45
C SER A 79 -4.84 -17.22 -3.05
N ASP A 80 -5.95 -17.86 -3.45
CA ASP A 80 -7.31 -17.42 -3.07
C ASP A 80 -7.55 -17.43 -1.55
N THR A 81 -6.76 -18.23 -0.81
CA THR A 81 -6.92 -18.42 0.63
C THR A 81 -5.85 -17.80 1.49
N VAL A 82 -4.65 -17.57 0.95
CA VAL A 82 -3.50 -17.02 1.68
C VAL A 82 -2.80 -15.96 0.83
N SER A 83 -2.63 -14.79 1.37
CA SER A 83 -1.82 -13.72 0.81
C SER A 83 -0.56 -13.51 1.63
N TYR A 84 0.51 -13.04 0.97
CA TYR A 84 1.80 -12.82 1.58
C TYR A 84 2.22 -11.37 1.45
N GLN A 85 2.82 -10.84 2.52
CA GLN A 85 3.60 -9.61 2.49
C GLN A 85 5.06 -9.98 2.79
N TYR A 86 5.97 -9.36 2.06
CA TYR A 86 7.40 -9.62 2.16
C TYR A 86 8.18 -8.33 2.31
N SER A 87 9.12 -8.30 3.22
CA SER A 87 10.10 -7.23 3.33
C SER A 87 11.50 -7.79 3.57
N GLN A 88 12.49 -7.18 2.93
CA GLN A 88 13.88 -7.37 3.29
C GLN A 88 14.20 -6.57 4.55
N THR A 89 15.01 -7.12 5.43
CA THR A 89 15.52 -6.46 6.64
C THR A 89 17.05 -6.45 6.61
N ASN A 90 17.69 -5.66 7.49
CA ASN A 90 19.13 -5.61 7.61
C ASN A 90 19.87 -5.38 6.27
N ALA A 91 19.44 -4.37 5.50
CA ALA A 91 20.02 -4.06 4.18
C ALA A 91 20.06 -5.25 3.20
N GLY A 92 19.05 -6.12 3.24
CA GLY A 92 18.94 -7.28 2.35
C GLY A 92 19.53 -8.59 2.90
N ALA A 93 20.16 -8.57 4.07
CA ALA A 93 20.68 -9.78 4.70
C ALA A 93 19.60 -10.62 5.42
N GLY A 94 18.49 -9.98 5.82
CA GLY A 94 17.38 -10.62 6.50
C GLY A 94 16.06 -10.45 5.75
N TYR A 95 15.02 -11.12 6.23
CA TYR A 95 13.66 -11.02 5.71
C TYR A 95 12.62 -11.08 6.80
N CYS A 96 11.43 -10.56 6.51
CA CYS A 96 10.21 -10.82 7.27
C CYS A 96 9.04 -11.06 6.31
N ILE A 97 8.24 -12.09 6.60
CA ILE A 97 7.12 -12.53 5.76
C ILE A 97 5.88 -12.67 6.63
N THR A 98 4.83 -11.97 6.27
CA THR A 98 3.50 -12.14 6.88
C THR A 98 2.62 -12.89 5.91
N ALA A 99 1.96 -13.95 6.38
CA ALA A 99 0.89 -14.64 5.67
C ALA A 99 -0.43 -14.35 6.34
N THR A 100 -1.42 -14.04 5.53
CA THR A 100 -2.76 -13.71 6.00
C THR A 100 -3.81 -14.58 5.32
N SER A 101 -4.75 -15.10 6.11
CA SER A 101 -5.92 -15.83 5.64
C SER A 101 -7.18 -15.24 6.27
N GLY A 102 -7.98 -14.51 5.50
CA GLY A 102 -9.09 -13.71 6.01
C GLY A 102 -8.61 -12.66 7.02
N ALA A 103 -9.12 -12.68 8.24
CA ALA A 103 -8.73 -11.74 9.31
C ALA A 103 -7.59 -12.28 10.22
N VAL A 104 -6.94 -13.38 9.86
CA VAL A 104 -5.92 -14.03 10.69
C VAL A 104 -4.56 -13.91 10.03
N SER A 105 -3.60 -13.31 10.73
CA SER A 105 -2.23 -13.12 10.25
C SER A 105 -1.22 -13.83 11.16
N TYR A 106 -0.20 -14.39 10.53
CA TYR A 106 0.99 -14.95 11.16
C TYR A 106 2.23 -14.45 10.41
N TYR A 107 3.38 -14.46 11.05
CA TYR A 107 4.63 -14.07 10.40
C TYR A 107 5.78 -15.00 10.74
N VAL A 108 6.78 -15.01 9.87
CA VAL A 108 8.12 -15.57 10.07
C VAL A 108 9.17 -14.56 9.64
N SER A 109 10.37 -14.67 10.19
CA SER A 109 11.49 -13.82 9.79
C SER A 109 12.81 -14.62 9.82
N SER A 110 13.90 -14.00 9.33
CA SER A 110 15.24 -14.59 9.44
C SER A 110 15.66 -14.86 10.90
N ALA A 111 15.11 -14.12 11.87
CA ALA A 111 15.34 -14.33 13.30
C ALA A 111 14.31 -15.28 13.94
N GLN A 112 13.12 -15.43 13.34
CA GLN A 112 11.99 -16.20 13.87
C GLN A 112 11.36 -17.04 12.76
N THR A 113 11.84 -18.27 12.60
CA THR A 113 11.38 -19.19 11.55
C THR A 113 10.11 -19.97 11.91
N THR A 114 9.68 -19.93 13.17
CA THR A 114 8.40 -20.51 13.60
C THR A 114 7.27 -19.50 13.40
N PRO A 115 6.16 -19.88 12.74
CA PRO A 115 5.03 -18.97 12.55
C PRO A 115 4.49 -18.44 13.89
N THR A 116 4.49 -17.12 14.04
CA THR A 116 4.03 -16.39 15.23
C THR A 116 2.82 -15.56 14.85
N SER A 117 1.82 -15.48 15.73
CA SER A 117 0.61 -14.68 15.50
C SER A 117 0.94 -13.20 15.39
N GLY A 118 0.32 -12.52 14.43
CA GLY A 118 0.57 -11.11 14.11
C GLY A 118 1.21 -10.93 12.74
N GLY A 119 1.81 -9.77 12.52
CA GLY A 119 2.50 -9.40 11.27
C GLY A 119 3.89 -8.84 11.55
N CYS A 120 4.72 -8.80 10.52
CA CYS A 120 6.00 -8.09 10.54
C CYS A 120 5.78 -6.59 10.76
N ALA A 121 6.78 -5.91 11.31
CA ALA A 121 6.75 -4.46 11.40
C ALA A 121 6.57 -3.85 9.99
N GLY A 122 5.57 -2.99 9.84
CA GLY A 122 5.21 -2.40 8.54
C GLY A 122 4.30 -3.24 7.64
N HIS A 123 3.97 -4.48 8.03
CA HIS A 123 2.96 -5.29 7.33
C HIS A 123 1.57 -5.09 7.95
N SER A 124 0.52 -5.12 7.13
CA SER A 124 -0.86 -4.98 7.62
C SER A 124 -1.27 -6.18 8.46
N ALA A 125 -1.75 -5.95 9.68
CA ALA A 125 -2.19 -6.98 10.60
C ALA A 125 -3.60 -7.55 10.29
N ASN A 126 -4.34 -6.98 9.34
CA ASN A 126 -5.76 -7.27 9.12
C ASN A 126 -6.09 -7.96 7.78
N GLY A 127 -5.14 -8.65 7.18
CA GLY A 127 -5.43 -9.73 6.23
C GLY A 127 -6.18 -9.41 4.94
N ILE A 128 -6.46 -8.18 4.67
CA ILE A 128 -6.75 -7.72 3.31
C ILE A 128 -5.57 -6.84 2.95
N ASP A 129 -4.63 -7.39 2.19
CA ASP A 129 -3.41 -6.73 1.75
C ASP A 129 -3.74 -5.58 0.80
N THR A 130 -4.49 -4.63 1.28
CA THR A 130 -4.63 -3.37 0.59
C THR A 130 -3.74 -2.35 1.27
N ILE A 131 -2.73 -1.94 0.57
CA ILE A 131 -2.00 -0.72 0.90
C ILE A 131 -2.76 0.46 0.28
N THR A 132 -2.63 1.60 0.92
CA THR A 132 -3.25 2.83 0.43
C THR A 132 -2.17 3.74 -0.12
N ASN A 133 -2.30 4.16 -1.39
CA ASN A 133 -1.64 5.35 -1.86
C ASN A 133 -2.34 6.55 -1.20
N VAL A 134 -1.66 7.20 -0.27
CA VAL A 134 -2.23 8.33 0.49
C VAL A 134 -2.19 9.64 -0.26
N VAL A 135 -1.65 9.67 -1.48
CA VAL A 135 -1.71 10.82 -2.39
C VAL A 135 -3.07 10.80 -3.10
N ALA A 136 -3.89 11.80 -2.86
CA ALA A 136 -5.03 12.10 -3.73
C ALA A 136 -4.51 12.88 -4.95
N ASN A 137 -5.12 12.72 -6.11
CA ASN A 137 -4.66 13.31 -7.36
C ASN A 137 -3.20 12.93 -7.73
N PRO A 138 -2.86 11.63 -7.79
CA PRO A 138 -1.51 11.15 -8.02
C PRO A 138 -1.05 11.33 -9.48
N SER A 139 -1.99 11.40 -10.43
CA SER A 139 -1.77 11.43 -11.89
C SER A 139 -2.19 12.73 -12.56
N PHE A 140 -2.63 13.73 -11.78
CA PHE A 140 -2.98 15.08 -12.25
C PHE A 140 -4.10 15.13 -13.32
N GLU A 141 -4.94 14.11 -13.42
CA GLU A 141 -5.99 14.03 -14.45
C GLU A 141 -7.05 15.13 -14.34
N LEU A 142 -7.36 15.58 -13.14
CA LEU A 142 -8.36 16.61 -12.88
C LEU A 142 -7.76 17.99 -12.55
N GLY A 143 -6.44 18.12 -12.43
CA GLY A 143 -5.79 19.39 -12.11
C GLY A 143 -4.56 19.22 -11.22
N THR A 144 -4.21 20.27 -10.51
CA THR A 144 -3.11 20.29 -9.52
C THR A 144 -3.63 20.51 -8.10
N ALA A 145 -4.89 20.17 -7.82
CA ALA A 145 -5.48 20.32 -6.50
C ALA A 145 -4.65 19.59 -5.43
N GLY A 146 -4.46 20.23 -4.28
CA GLY A 146 -3.61 19.72 -3.19
C GLY A 146 -2.11 20.03 -3.36
N TRP A 147 -1.65 20.40 -4.55
CA TRP A 147 -0.27 20.77 -4.81
C TRP A 147 -0.10 22.29 -4.78
N SER A 148 0.85 22.78 -4.02
CA SER A 148 1.24 24.19 -3.97
C SER A 148 2.64 24.40 -4.52
N SER A 149 2.89 25.56 -5.16
CA SER A 149 4.23 25.93 -5.65
C SER A 149 4.97 26.77 -4.62
N GLY A 150 6.29 26.60 -4.53
CA GLY A 150 7.18 27.51 -3.84
C GLY A 150 7.33 28.86 -4.59
N PRO A 151 7.87 29.88 -3.93
CA PRO A 151 7.96 31.24 -4.50
C PRO A 151 8.85 31.31 -5.76
N GLY A 152 9.72 30.31 -5.96
CA GLY A 152 10.62 30.22 -7.11
C GLY A 152 10.10 29.38 -8.26
N SER A 153 8.86 28.89 -8.21
CA SER A 153 8.34 27.95 -9.18
C SER A 153 6.88 28.14 -9.53
N THR A 154 6.47 27.54 -10.63
CA THR A 154 5.06 27.34 -11.00
C THR A 154 4.76 25.84 -11.12
N VAL A 155 3.54 25.48 -10.75
CA VAL A 155 2.97 24.13 -10.89
C VAL A 155 1.79 24.21 -11.84
N VAL A 156 1.87 23.50 -12.98
CA VAL A 156 0.86 23.53 -14.03
C VAL A 156 0.54 22.11 -14.49
N ARG A 157 -0.76 21.81 -14.66
CA ARG A 157 -1.20 20.58 -15.32
C ARG A 157 -1.01 20.69 -16.83
N ILE A 158 -0.47 19.64 -17.44
CA ILE A 158 -0.44 19.44 -18.89
C ILE A 158 -1.33 18.25 -19.22
N ALA A 159 -2.37 18.48 -20.02
CA ALA A 159 -3.41 17.49 -20.30
C ALA A 159 -3.01 16.46 -21.37
N SER A 160 -1.70 16.21 -21.54
CA SER A 160 -1.19 15.23 -22.51
C SER A 160 0.20 14.74 -22.10
N GLY A 161 0.56 13.53 -22.54
CA GLY A 161 1.87 12.95 -22.36
C GLY A 161 2.16 12.53 -20.91
N GLY A 162 1.13 12.19 -20.16
CA GLY A 162 1.23 11.49 -18.88
C GLY A 162 1.61 10.01 -19.05
N ILE A 163 1.99 9.37 -17.98
CA ILE A 163 2.33 7.95 -17.89
C ILE A 163 1.22 7.18 -17.18
N GLN A 164 0.62 7.80 -16.18
CA GLN A 164 -0.54 7.29 -15.47
C GLN A 164 -1.75 8.14 -15.90
N GLY A 165 -2.55 7.60 -16.81
CA GLY A 165 -3.59 8.35 -17.49
C GLY A 165 -3.05 9.17 -18.68
N THR A 166 -3.55 10.40 -18.84
CA THR A 166 -3.20 11.27 -19.99
C THR A 166 -2.39 12.49 -19.58
N SER A 167 -2.53 12.96 -18.36
CA SER A 167 -2.00 14.23 -17.87
C SER A 167 -0.71 14.06 -17.08
N LYS A 168 -0.03 15.16 -16.87
CA LYS A 168 1.18 15.27 -16.05
C LYS A 168 1.25 16.64 -15.40
N MET A 169 2.06 16.77 -14.38
CA MET A 169 2.41 18.05 -13.76
C MET A 169 3.73 18.57 -14.31
N ALA A 170 3.78 19.82 -14.69
CA ALA A 170 5.02 20.55 -14.99
C ALA A 170 5.38 21.44 -13.80
N LEU A 171 6.55 21.21 -13.23
CA LEU A 171 7.19 22.08 -12.24
C LEU A 171 8.28 22.89 -12.95
N THR A 172 8.09 24.20 -13.05
CA THR A 172 9.03 25.10 -13.75
C THR A 172 9.62 26.09 -12.76
N ARG A 173 10.95 26.26 -12.79
CA ARG A 173 11.65 27.31 -12.05
C ARG A 173 11.43 28.65 -12.74
N ILE A 174 10.97 29.67 -11.99
CA ILE A 174 10.69 31.01 -12.53
C ILE A 174 11.58 32.10 -11.95
N SER A 175 12.32 31.82 -10.89
CA SER A 175 13.20 32.80 -10.23
C SER A 175 14.36 32.13 -9.47
N ALA A 176 15.21 32.94 -8.87
CA ALA A 176 16.33 32.49 -8.03
C ALA A 176 15.92 31.87 -6.70
N TYR A 177 14.68 32.08 -6.28
CA TYR A 177 14.16 31.50 -5.04
C TYR A 177 14.05 29.97 -5.15
N ASP A 178 13.89 29.31 -4.01
CA ASP A 178 13.81 27.85 -3.92
C ASP A 178 12.59 27.28 -4.70
N PRO A 179 12.81 26.55 -5.79
CA PRO A 179 11.74 26.04 -6.63
C PRO A 179 11.28 24.68 -6.11
N TYR A 180 10.01 24.57 -5.72
CA TYR A 180 9.43 23.29 -5.31
C TYR A 180 7.93 23.21 -5.60
N ALA A 181 7.44 21.98 -5.69
CA ALA A 181 6.03 21.64 -5.52
C ALA A 181 5.86 20.88 -4.21
N LEU A 182 4.86 21.23 -3.45
CA LEU A 182 4.58 20.69 -2.13
C LEU A 182 3.19 20.06 -2.10
N TYR A 183 3.12 18.85 -1.55
CA TYR A 183 1.88 18.17 -1.19
C TYR A 183 1.94 17.70 0.26
N THR A 184 0.88 17.92 1.03
CA THR A 184 0.79 17.53 2.44
C THR A 184 -0.37 16.57 2.64
N MET A 185 -0.12 15.46 3.33
CA MET A 185 -1.09 14.43 3.66
C MET A 185 -1.03 14.11 5.15
N GLY A 186 -2.18 13.82 5.76
CA GLY A 186 -2.27 13.43 7.17
C GLY A 186 -1.96 11.94 7.39
N GLY A 187 -1.96 11.55 8.67
CA GLY A 187 -1.92 10.13 9.04
C GLY A 187 -0.53 9.50 9.07
N ALA A 188 0.53 10.29 9.25
CA ALA A 188 1.86 9.74 9.51
C ALA A 188 1.86 8.89 10.80
N ILE A 189 2.52 7.74 10.74
CA ILE A 189 2.63 6.78 11.86
C ILE A 189 4.09 6.74 12.32
N PRO A 190 4.38 6.84 13.63
CA PRO A 190 5.74 6.71 14.17
C PRO A 190 6.35 5.34 13.87
N SER A 191 7.65 5.29 13.66
CA SER A 191 8.41 4.05 13.39
C SER A 191 7.87 3.22 12.21
N ALA A 192 7.13 3.83 11.29
CA ALA A 192 6.59 3.17 10.12
C ALA A 192 7.47 3.41 8.89
N THR A 193 7.67 2.36 8.11
CA THR A 193 8.35 2.46 6.81
C THR A 193 7.36 2.93 5.76
N TYR A 194 7.78 3.89 4.94
CA TYR A 194 7.03 4.39 3.80
C TYR A 194 7.81 4.21 2.51
N THR A 195 7.10 3.91 1.44
CA THR A 195 7.61 3.97 0.07
C THR A 195 7.05 5.21 -0.61
N PHE A 196 7.93 5.98 -1.22
CA PHE A 196 7.62 7.14 -2.05
C PHE A 196 8.11 6.85 -3.46
N SER A 197 7.22 6.84 -4.43
CA SER A 197 7.55 6.67 -5.85
C SER A 197 6.91 7.74 -6.71
N PHE A 198 7.57 8.08 -7.81
CA PHE A 198 7.14 9.07 -8.79
C PHE A 198 7.83 8.86 -10.12
N TRP A 199 7.15 9.18 -11.21
CA TRP A 199 7.77 9.32 -12.53
C TRP A 199 8.30 10.73 -12.70
N ALA A 200 9.51 10.87 -13.28
CA ALA A 200 10.11 12.17 -13.59
C ALA A 200 10.83 12.15 -14.93
N TRP A 201 10.71 13.24 -15.69
CA TRP A 201 11.42 13.48 -16.97
C TRP A 201 11.39 14.96 -17.35
N SER A 202 12.02 15.33 -18.44
CA SER A 202 12.06 16.70 -18.97
C SER A 202 12.27 16.69 -20.49
N ASP A 203 12.02 17.81 -21.16
CA ASP A 203 12.24 17.92 -22.61
C ASP A 203 13.75 17.88 -22.97
N THR A 204 14.59 18.38 -22.07
CA THR A 204 16.06 18.30 -22.12
C THR A 204 16.55 17.89 -20.72
N PRO A 205 17.63 17.10 -20.60
CA PRO A 205 18.13 16.67 -19.29
C PRO A 205 18.37 17.84 -18.35
N VAL A 206 17.78 17.75 -17.14
CA VAL A 206 17.87 18.74 -16.06
C VAL A 206 18.49 18.08 -14.84
N VAL A 207 19.51 18.71 -14.26
CA VAL A 207 20.13 18.26 -13.02
C VAL A 207 19.28 18.78 -11.84
N VAL A 208 18.60 17.87 -11.15
CA VAL A 208 17.83 18.14 -9.92
C VAL A 208 18.78 17.94 -8.74
N ASN A 209 19.60 18.94 -8.46
CA ASN A 209 20.64 18.91 -7.42
C ASN A 209 20.14 19.27 -6.00
N SER A 210 18.95 19.87 -5.88
CA SER A 210 18.20 19.93 -4.62
C SER A 210 17.37 18.68 -4.47
N PRO A 211 17.44 17.94 -3.34
CA PRO A 211 16.78 16.64 -3.25
C PRO A 211 15.27 16.74 -3.29
N VAL A 212 14.64 15.84 -4.05
CA VAL A 212 13.24 15.46 -3.88
C VAL A 212 13.14 14.63 -2.61
N PHE A 213 12.15 14.86 -1.76
CA PHE A 213 12.05 14.13 -0.51
C PHE A 213 10.64 13.88 -0.02
N LEU A 214 10.50 12.81 0.77
CA LEU A 214 9.41 12.57 1.69
C LEU A 214 9.85 13.01 3.09
N GLN A 215 9.02 13.78 3.76
CA GLN A 215 9.30 14.43 5.04
C GLN A 215 8.12 14.27 5.98
N GLU A 216 8.36 14.27 7.28
CA GLU A 216 7.33 14.38 8.30
C GLU A 216 7.32 15.79 8.93
N SER A 217 6.23 16.17 9.58
CA SER A 217 6.04 17.50 10.16
C SER A 217 5.47 17.50 11.58
N GLY A 218 5.80 16.53 12.43
CA GLY A 218 5.28 16.45 13.80
C GLY A 218 6.12 17.19 14.82
N GLY A 219 7.42 16.98 14.83
CA GLY A 219 8.38 17.60 15.76
C GLY A 219 9.36 18.55 15.09
N GLY A 220 9.01 19.09 13.93
CA GLY A 220 9.86 19.82 13.01
C GLY A 220 9.75 19.18 11.63
N TYR A 221 10.46 19.68 10.64
CA TYR A 221 10.46 19.09 9.31
C TYR A 221 11.64 18.11 9.20
N ARG A 222 11.39 16.80 9.37
CA ARG A 222 12.44 15.76 9.32
C ARG A 222 12.30 14.94 8.04
N THR A 223 13.39 14.84 7.30
CA THR A 223 13.42 14.03 6.07
C THR A 223 13.38 12.55 6.39
N ILE A 224 12.42 11.85 5.81
CA ILE A 224 12.27 10.40 5.91
C ILE A 224 13.16 9.73 4.86
N THR A 225 13.11 10.22 3.63
CA THR A 225 13.96 9.77 2.53
C THR A 225 14.10 10.86 1.48
N SER A 226 15.20 10.87 0.74
CA SER A 226 15.47 11.90 -0.28
C SER A 226 16.38 11.39 -1.38
N GLN A 227 16.29 12.01 -2.56
CA GLN A 227 17.15 11.72 -3.71
C GLN A 227 17.37 12.96 -4.56
N THR A 228 18.60 13.09 -5.08
CA THR A 228 18.94 13.95 -6.22
C THR A 228 19.07 13.09 -7.48
N PHE A 229 18.78 13.64 -8.64
CA PHE A 229 18.85 12.90 -9.91
C PHE A 229 19.02 13.85 -11.10
N THR A 230 19.39 13.30 -12.23
CA THR A 230 19.32 13.99 -13.51
C THR A 230 18.15 13.39 -14.30
N THR A 231 17.27 14.24 -14.81
CA THR A 231 16.17 13.78 -15.67
C THR A 231 16.68 13.30 -17.01
N THR A 232 15.91 12.43 -17.64
CA THR A 232 16.08 12.03 -19.03
C THR A 232 14.91 12.57 -19.86
N THR A 233 14.96 12.45 -21.17
CA THR A 233 13.82 12.79 -22.04
C THR A 233 12.72 11.72 -22.04
N THR A 234 13.03 10.54 -21.50
CA THR A 234 12.07 9.47 -21.29
C THR A 234 11.67 9.42 -19.82
N PRO A 235 10.39 9.19 -19.51
CA PRO A 235 9.93 9.03 -18.13
C PRO A 235 10.68 7.93 -17.39
N THR A 236 11.17 8.23 -16.20
CA THR A 236 11.89 7.31 -15.33
C THR A 236 11.17 7.20 -13.99
N LEU A 237 10.92 5.97 -13.52
CA LEU A 237 10.35 5.73 -12.20
C LEU A 237 11.45 5.81 -11.14
N HIS A 238 11.22 6.64 -10.15
CA HIS A 238 12.03 6.73 -8.93
C HIS A 238 11.26 6.13 -7.77
N THR A 239 11.93 5.32 -6.96
CA THR A 239 11.35 4.70 -5.76
C THR A 239 12.29 4.86 -4.59
N LEU A 240 11.78 5.41 -3.51
CA LEU A 240 12.52 5.72 -2.28
C LEU A 240 11.79 5.09 -1.10
N THR A 241 12.54 4.55 -0.16
CA THR A 241 12.00 4.04 1.10
C THR A 241 12.68 4.71 2.29
N GLY A 242 11.92 4.90 3.36
CA GLY A 242 12.45 5.44 4.60
C GLY A 242 11.49 5.21 5.75
N THR A 243 12.01 5.33 6.97
CA THR A 243 11.24 5.09 8.19
C THR A 243 11.04 6.39 8.95
N THR A 244 9.81 6.64 9.40
CA THR A 244 9.49 7.78 10.24
C THR A 244 10.17 7.64 11.61
N PRO A 245 10.50 8.76 12.27
CA PRO A 245 10.98 8.73 13.64
C PRO A 245 10.03 8.03 14.62
N SER A 246 10.56 7.59 15.77
CA SER A 246 9.78 6.89 16.79
C SER A 246 8.95 7.80 17.70
N ASP A 247 9.17 9.10 17.65
CA ASP A 247 8.44 10.12 18.41
C ASP A 247 7.23 10.65 17.63
N VAL A 248 6.71 11.81 18.00
CA VAL A 248 5.49 12.38 17.42
C VAL A 248 5.70 12.73 15.95
N VAL A 249 4.91 12.12 15.08
CA VAL A 249 4.74 12.48 13.66
C VAL A 249 3.26 12.78 13.40
N THR A 250 2.95 13.75 12.56
CA THR A 250 1.56 14.14 12.28
C THR A 250 1.20 14.03 10.82
N ASN A 251 1.98 14.63 9.94
CA ASN A 251 1.72 14.65 8.51
C ASN A 251 2.94 14.17 7.73
N LEU A 252 2.67 13.62 6.55
CA LEU A 252 3.68 13.41 5.52
C LEU A 252 3.64 14.58 4.54
N ARG A 253 4.81 14.95 4.02
CA ARG A 253 4.96 15.98 3.00
C ARG A 253 5.85 15.48 1.89
N ILE A 254 5.40 15.65 0.66
CA ILE A 254 6.21 15.46 -0.54
C ILE A 254 6.73 16.82 -0.96
N VAL A 255 8.02 16.90 -1.23
CA VAL A 255 8.62 18.06 -1.88
C VAL A 255 9.29 17.61 -3.17
N LEU A 256 8.72 18.00 -4.30
CA LEU A 256 9.29 17.79 -5.62
C LEU A 256 10.13 19.00 -6.00
N ARG A 257 11.17 18.79 -6.80
CA ARG A 257 12.16 19.80 -7.15
C ARG A 257 12.32 19.92 -8.68
N THR A 258 12.87 21.03 -9.13
CA THR A 258 13.35 21.20 -10.50
C THR A 258 14.83 21.60 -10.49
N GLY A 259 15.39 21.91 -11.63
CA GLY A 259 16.79 22.28 -11.74
C GLY A 259 17.13 23.66 -11.14
N SER A 260 18.39 24.04 -11.25
CA SER A 260 18.94 25.27 -10.64
C SER A 260 18.83 26.50 -11.54
N SER A 261 18.52 26.32 -12.83
CA SER A 261 18.43 27.42 -13.79
C SER A 261 16.99 27.88 -14.00
N VAL A 262 16.79 29.19 -14.18
CA VAL A 262 15.48 29.73 -14.56
C VAL A 262 15.04 29.10 -15.88
N ASN A 263 13.76 28.69 -15.96
CA ASN A 263 13.11 27.92 -17.00
C ASN A 263 13.43 26.40 -16.99
N ASP A 264 14.26 25.92 -16.07
CA ASP A 264 14.34 24.46 -15.85
C ASP A 264 12.95 23.92 -15.53
N LYS A 265 12.54 22.89 -16.28
CA LYS A 265 11.23 22.28 -16.19
C LYS A 265 11.38 20.78 -16.01
N VAL A 266 10.72 20.24 -14.99
CA VAL A 266 10.61 18.81 -14.75
C VAL A 266 9.15 18.40 -14.78
N TYR A 267 8.85 17.35 -15.50
CA TYR A 267 7.54 16.72 -15.53
C TYR A 267 7.48 15.64 -14.45
N TYR A 268 6.35 15.58 -13.74
CA TYR A 268 6.05 14.58 -12.74
C TYR A 268 4.70 13.95 -13.00
N ASP A 269 4.59 12.66 -12.72
CA ASP A 269 3.36 11.90 -12.83
C ASP A 269 3.40 10.66 -11.95
N GLY A 270 2.27 10.02 -11.71
CA GLY A 270 2.17 8.76 -10.97
C GLY A 270 2.82 8.85 -9.59
N ILE A 271 2.39 9.81 -8.78
CA ILE A 271 2.92 10.00 -7.43
C ILE A 271 2.28 9.01 -6.47
N MET A 272 3.08 8.27 -5.74
CA MET A 272 2.59 7.33 -4.74
C MET A 272 3.34 7.46 -3.42
N VAL A 273 2.62 7.48 -2.31
CA VAL A 273 3.16 7.24 -0.98
C VAL A 273 2.32 6.17 -0.31
N THR A 274 2.97 5.11 0.12
CA THR A 274 2.33 4.00 0.84
C THR A 274 3.08 3.67 2.10
N GLN A 275 2.37 3.18 3.11
CA GLN A 275 3.01 2.51 4.23
C GLN A 275 3.45 1.11 3.79
N GLY A 276 4.67 0.72 4.15
CA GLY A 276 5.31 -0.51 3.69
C GLY A 276 6.04 -0.35 2.35
N ILE A 277 6.58 -1.44 1.84
CA ILE A 277 7.30 -1.50 0.56
C ILE A 277 6.34 -2.02 -0.51
N SER A 278 6.18 -1.27 -1.59
CA SER A 278 5.33 -1.66 -2.72
C SER A 278 5.86 -1.07 -4.02
N ALA A 279 5.61 -1.77 -5.12
CA ALA A 279 5.67 -1.18 -6.45
C ALA A 279 4.55 -0.15 -6.62
N TYR A 280 4.67 0.70 -7.66
CA TYR A 280 3.66 1.70 -7.96
C TYR A 280 2.29 1.08 -8.22
N GLY A 281 1.26 1.66 -7.62
CA GLY A 281 -0.12 1.32 -7.87
C GLY A 281 -1.07 2.49 -7.60
N ASP A 282 -2.09 2.61 -8.42
CA ASP A 282 -3.21 3.54 -8.26
C ASP A 282 -4.53 2.90 -8.69
N GLY A 283 -5.64 3.63 -8.60
CA GLY A 283 -6.97 3.08 -8.86
C GLY A 283 -7.24 2.61 -10.29
N ASP A 284 -6.36 2.90 -11.26
CA ASP A 284 -6.46 2.46 -12.64
C ASP A 284 -5.71 1.14 -12.90
N ILE A 285 -4.86 0.72 -11.95
CA ILE A 285 -4.10 -0.52 -12.08
C ILE A 285 -4.96 -1.69 -11.60
N SER A 286 -4.87 -2.81 -12.32
CA SER A 286 -5.61 -4.03 -11.98
C SER A 286 -5.34 -4.47 -10.54
N GLY A 287 -6.41 -4.63 -9.75
CA GLY A 287 -6.35 -4.97 -8.34
C GLY A 287 -6.26 -3.78 -7.39
N TRP A 288 -6.27 -2.55 -7.93
CA TRP A 288 -6.40 -1.30 -7.19
C TRP A 288 -7.77 -0.66 -7.45
N VAL A 289 -8.24 0.15 -6.52
CA VAL A 289 -9.49 0.91 -6.63
C VAL A 289 -9.33 2.29 -6.00
N TRP A 290 -10.01 3.28 -6.57
CA TRP A 290 -10.11 4.60 -5.99
C TRP A 290 -11.01 4.57 -4.73
N ASN A 291 -10.63 5.27 -3.68
CA ASN A 291 -11.45 5.39 -2.46
C ASN A 291 -12.58 6.40 -2.59
N GLY A 292 -12.61 7.16 -3.67
CA GLY A 292 -13.59 8.19 -3.98
C GLY A 292 -13.61 8.47 -5.48
N THR A 293 -13.64 9.76 -5.86
CA THR A 293 -13.57 10.17 -7.27
C THR A 293 -12.27 9.69 -7.90
N PRO A 294 -12.32 8.98 -9.05
CA PRO A 294 -11.12 8.60 -9.78
C PRO A 294 -10.19 9.80 -10.02
N HIS A 295 -8.90 9.60 -9.84
CA HIS A 295 -7.83 10.59 -9.99
C HIS A 295 -7.89 11.82 -9.04
N ASP A 296 -8.87 11.90 -8.13
CA ASP A 296 -9.01 12.99 -7.15
C ASP A 296 -9.25 12.43 -5.73
N SER A 297 -8.90 11.22 -5.51
CA SER A 297 -8.94 10.55 -4.21
C SER A 297 -7.73 9.66 -4.00
N THR A 298 -7.52 9.25 -2.75
CA THR A 298 -6.57 8.17 -2.46
C THR A 298 -7.02 6.88 -3.14
N SER A 299 -6.11 5.96 -3.36
CA SER A 299 -6.42 4.64 -3.92
C SER A 299 -5.90 3.55 -3.02
N LYS A 300 -6.46 2.36 -3.13
CA LYS A 300 -6.04 1.19 -2.38
C LYS A 300 -6.00 -0.03 -3.26
N GLY A 301 -5.05 -0.90 -3.00
CA GLY A 301 -4.90 -2.16 -3.73
C GLY A 301 -3.98 -3.11 -3.03
N ARG A 302 -3.76 -4.26 -3.64
CA ARG A 302 -2.77 -5.21 -3.13
C ARG A 302 -1.36 -4.70 -3.44
N PRO A 303 -0.37 -4.93 -2.55
CA PRO A 303 1.04 -4.71 -2.87
C PRO A 303 1.41 -5.47 -4.15
N LEU A 304 2.07 -4.78 -5.08
CA LEU A 304 2.49 -5.35 -6.36
C LEU A 304 3.91 -5.90 -6.27
#